data_b41477cbcf49ce6274521504828866d7
#
_entry.id   b41477cbcf49ce6274521504828866d7
#
_cell.length_a   1.000
_cell.length_b   1.000
_cell.length_c   1.000
_cell.angle_alpha   90.00
_cell.angle_beta   90.00
_cell.angle_gamma   90.00
#
_symmetry.space_group_name_H-M   'P 1'
#
loop_
_entity.id
_entity.type
_entity.pdbx_description
1 polymer ?
#
loop_
_entity_poly.entity_id
_entity_poly.type
_entity_poly.pdbx_seq_one_letter_code
_entity_poly.pdbx_strand_id
1 'polypeptide(L)'
;AGGLCFWSSLLKAVKLLAASSEQGRFFSILDGGRGLVEALLASAAILMFRELSTPADAATMRMEPVVYLYSITAILLGVMVFFTLSDNPDAVIRRKPDDVVEASTRFAWVGNVWQLMKLPELWIVAGAIMLGQALFFLTYSISAFLQVNLGMTALAAGSITLSKLWMRPLAGFTIGFIGDWYSREGVLAWLMFLASFSLLALVFIPLGGHLYLVLPLVLVIGYLTYAIKGLYWSLLDLCPLPARLTGLAIGIVSFVGYMPDTLLPLYDGWLSRTMPRAESFRIYFVSIALCGFAGGALCWYFHRRNRRAAAAAAGS
;
A
#
# COMPACT_ATOMS: atom_id res chain seq x y z
N ALA A 1 -2.83 -15.03 -9.76
CA ALA A 1 -1.51 -15.70 -9.68
C ALA A 1 -0.39 -14.82 -10.26
N GLY A 2 -0.49 -14.29 -11.49
CA GLY A 2 0.58 -13.50 -12.11
C GLY A 2 1.02 -12.26 -11.32
N GLY A 3 0.09 -11.54 -10.71
CA GLY A 3 0.40 -10.35 -9.92
C GLY A 3 1.27 -10.63 -8.69
N LEU A 4 1.08 -11.74 -8.00
CA LEU A 4 1.88 -12.11 -6.83
C LEU A 4 3.30 -12.50 -7.20
N CYS A 5 3.49 -13.24 -8.30
CA CYS A 5 4.81 -13.65 -8.78
C CYS A 5 5.63 -12.43 -9.23
N PHE A 6 5.04 -11.54 -10.02
CA PHE A 6 5.68 -10.31 -10.48
C PHE A 6 6.03 -9.38 -9.30
N TRP A 7 5.08 -9.19 -8.37
CA TRP A 7 5.25 -8.31 -7.23
C TRP A 7 6.40 -8.74 -6.31
N SER A 8 6.46 -10.03 -5.99
CA SER A 8 7.52 -10.59 -5.13
C SER A 8 8.91 -10.42 -5.75
N SER A 9 9.03 -10.64 -7.07
CA SER A 9 10.28 -10.47 -7.81
C SER A 9 10.72 -9.00 -7.85
N LEU A 10 9.76 -8.08 -8.07
CA LEU A 10 10.02 -6.65 -8.09
C LEU A 10 10.48 -6.13 -6.72
N LEU A 11 9.80 -6.51 -5.63
CA LEU A 11 10.19 -6.14 -4.27
C LEU A 11 11.58 -6.68 -3.91
N LYS A 12 11.89 -7.94 -4.33
CA LYS A 12 13.21 -8.51 -4.14
C LYS A 12 14.27 -7.72 -4.88
N ALA A 13 14.03 -7.34 -6.14
CA ALA A 13 14.95 -6.54 -6.92
C ALA A 13 15.23 -5.19 -6.26
N VAL A 14 14.19 -4.47 -5.84
CA VAL A 14 14.32 -3.19 -5.14
C VAL A 14 15.11 -3.35 -3.84
N LYS A 15 14.81 -4.38 -3.05
CA LYS A 15 15.54 -4.64 -1.79
C LYS A 15 17.03 -4.89 -2.03
N LEU A 16 17.40 -5.58 -3.11
CA LEU A 16 18.78 -5.89 -3.42
C LEU A 16 19.56 -4.73 -4.05
N LEU A 17 18.86 -3.82 -4.73
CA LEU A 17 19.46 -2.63 -5.35
C LEU A 17 19.75 -1.52 -4.34
N ALA A 18 18.90 -1.36 -3.33
CA ALA A 18 19.01 -0.28 -2.36
C ALA A 18 19.97 -0.64 -1.22
N ALA A 19 20.83 0.31 -0.82
CA ALA A 19 21.57 0.20 0.42
C ALA A 19 20.62 0.19 1.63
N SER A 20 21.05 -0.38 2.77
CA SER A 20 20.21 -0.47 3.97
C SER A 20 19.73 0.91 4.47
N SER A 21 20.56 1.95 4.29
CA SER A 21 20.22 3.34 4.63
C SER A 21 19.21 4.00 3.67
N GLU A 22 18.91 3.41 2.51
CA GLU A 22 18.13 4.01 1.43
C GLU A 22 16.86 3.19 1.08
N GLN A 23 16.58 2.14 1.81
CA GLN A 23 15.45 1.24 1.56
C GLN A 23 14.10 2.00 1.56
N GLY A 24 13.94 2.97 2.48
CA GLY A 24 12.75 3.80 2.53
C GLY A 24 12.51 4.57 1.24
N ARG A 25 13.55 5.23 0.71
CA ARG A 25 13.47 6.00 -0.55
C ARG A 25 13.10 5.12 -1.73
N PHE A 26 13.79 3.98 -1.89
CA PHE A 26 13.57 3.10 -3.05
C PHE A 26 12.16 2.51 -3.07
N PHE A 27 11.66 2.01 -1.94
CA PHE A 27 10.29 1.48 -1.87
C PHE A 27 9.23 2.58 -2.05
N SER A 28 9.46 3.76 -1.46
CA SER A 28 8.53 4.89 -1.60
C SER A 28 8.51 5.44 -3.02
N ILE A 29 9.66 5.58 -3.68
CA ILE A 29 9.75 6.02 -5.08
C ILE A 29 9.07 5.00 -6.01
N LEU A 30 9.25 3.71 -5.75
CA LEU A 30 8.54 2.66 -6.50
C LEU A 30 7.02 2.82 -6.40
N ASP A 31 6.48 3.01 -5.19
CA ASP A 31 5.03 3.18 -5.02
C ASP A 31 4.55 4.55 -5.53
N GLY A 32 5.32 5.61 -5.34
CA GLY A 32 5.05 6.94 -5.86
C GLY A 32 5.02 6.99 -7.40
N GLY A 33 5.98 6.34 -8.07
CA GLY A 33 6.02 6.22 -9.53
C GLY A 33 4.80 5.47 -10.07
N ARG A 34 4.43 4.35 -9.45
CA ARG A 34 3.18 3.64 -9.79
C ARG A 34 1.96 4.54 -9.60
N GLY A 35 1.93 5.28 -8.48
CA GLY A 35 0.86 6.23 -8.19
C GLY A 35 0.76 7.37 -9.18
N LEU A 36 1.88 7.85 -9.71
CA LEU A 36 1.91 8.87 -10.75
C LEU A 36 1.24 8.38 -12.04
N VAL A 37 1.61 7.19 -12.49
CA VAL A 37 1.00 6.58 -13.68
C VAL A 37 -0.50 6.36 -13.48
N GLU A 38 -0.89 5.83 -12.31
CA GLU A 38 -2.30 5.61 -11.95
C GLU A 38 -3.10 6.93 -11.93
N ALA A 39 -2.54 8.01 -11.35
CA ALA A 39 -3.18 9.32 -11.30
C ALA A 39 -3.33 9.95 -12.69
N LEU A 40 -2.31 9.82 -13.55
CA LEU A 40 -2.37 10.30 -14.94
C LEU A 40 -3.44 9.57 -15.74
N LEU A 41 -3.48 8.23 -15.67
CA LEU A 41 -4.47 7.41 -16.38
C LEU A 41 -5.89 7.68 -15.87
N ALA A 42 -6.08 7.80 -14.56
CA ALA A 42 -7.37 8.12 -13.97
C ALA A 42 -7.83 9.53 -14.37
N SER A 43 -6.91 10.51 -14.42
CA SER A 43 -7.21 11.87 -14.89
C SER A 43 -7.62 11.86 -16.37
N ALA A 44 -6.90 11.14 -17.22
CA ALA A 44 -7.25 10.98 -18.62
C ALA A 44 -8.62 10.30 -18.79
N ALA A 45 -8.90 9.26 -18.02
CA ALA A 45 -10.19 8.57 -18.05
C ALA A 45 -11.37 9.51 -17.68
N ILE A 46 -11.21 10.35 -16.65
CA ILE A 46 -12.25 11.34 -16.26
C ILE A 46 -12.43 12.41 -17.34
N LEU A 47 -11.35 12.91 -17.93
CA LEU A 47 -11.42 13.88 -19.01
C LEU A 47 -12.13 13.29 -20.25
N MET A 48 -11.77 12.08 -20.65
CA MET A 48 -12.44 11.38 -21.75
C MET A 48 -13.92 11.16 -21.45
N PHE A 49 -14.25 10.78 -20.23
CA PHE A 49 -15.64 10.60 -19.80
C PHE A 49 -16.43 11.92 -19.88
N ARG A 50 -15.83 13.03 -19.46
CA ARG A 50 -16.46 14.36 -19.49
C ARG A 50 -16.72 14.84 -20.93
N GLU A 51 -15.76 14.65 -21.82
CA GLU A 51 -15.84 15.13 -23.23
C GLU A 51 -16.74 14.24 -24.11
N LEU A 52 -16.79 12.93 -23.83
CA LEU A 52 -17.54 11.97 -24.64
C LEU A 52 -18.96 11.71 -24.14
N SER A 53 -19.34 12.21 -22.95
CA SER A 53 -20.69 12.05 -22.39
C SER A 53 -21.58 13.18 -22.88
N THR A 54 -22.47 12.88 -23.84
CA THR A 54 -23.58 13.77 -24.17
C THR A 54 -24.66 13.66 -23.09
N PRO A 55 -25.52 14.70 -22.90
CA PRO A 55 -26.62 14.65 -21.90
C PRO A 55 -27.58 13.48 -22.07
N ALA A 56 -27.70 12.95 -23.28
CA ALA A 56 -28.54 11.78 -23.59
C ALA A 56 -27.89 10.44 -23.15
N ASP A 57 -26.55 10.38 -23.08
CA ASP A 57 -25.80 9.18 -22.72
C ASP A 57 -25.51 9.09 -21.21
N ALA A 58 -25.85 10.11 -20.43
CA ALA A 58 -25.60 10.14 -18.98
C ALA A 58 -26.36 9.03 -18.21
N ALA A 59 -27.40 8.43 -18.79
CA ALA A 59 -28.14 7.31 -18.24
C ALA A 59 -27.49 5.95 -18.54
N THR A 60 -26.68 5.84 -19.59
CA THR A 60 -25.93 4.64 -19.96
C THR A 60 -24.45 4.99 -19.98
N MET A 61 -23.77 4.83 -18.83
CA MET A 61 -22.32 5.03 -18.73
C MET A 61 -21.60 4.13 -19.74
N ARG A 62 -21.18 4.70 -20.90
CA ARG A 62 -20.33 3.97 -21.84
C ARG A 62 -18.91 3.88 -21.27
N MET A 63 -18.61 2.75 -20.62
CA MET A 63 -17.29 2.47 -20.07
C MET A 63 -16.27 2.06 -21.16
N GLU A 64 -16.72 1.83 -22.38
CA GLU A 64 -15.90 1.35 -23.49
C GLU A 64 -14.62 2.19 -23.73
N PRO A 65 -14.66 3.54 -23.83
CA PRO A 65 -13.45 4.34 -24.05
C PRO A 65 -12.42 4.21 -22.94
N VAL A 66 -12.89 4.08 -21.70
CA VAL A 66 -12.01 3.88 -20.53
C VAL A 66 -11.35 2.50 -20.60
N VAL A 67 -12.10 1.46 -20.96
CA VAL A 67 -11.56 0.11 -21.15
C VAL A 67 -10.52 0.10 -22.26
N TYR A 68 -10.77 0.76 -23.40
CA TYR A 68 -9.79 0.87 -24.48
C TYR A 68 -8.54 1.62 -24.04
N LEU A 69 -8.65 2.73 -23.30
CA LEU A 69 -7.51 3.48 -22.76
C LEU A 69 -6.59 2.58 -21.93
N TYR A 70 -7.16 1.84 -20.96
CA TYR A 70 -6.40 0.94 -20.09
C TYR A 70 -5.81 -0.24 -20.88
N SER A 71 -6.56 -0.82 -21.83
CA SER A 71 -6.09 -1.94 -22.64
C SER A 71 -4.93 -1.55 -23.54
N ILE A 72 -5.03 -0.45 -24.24
CA ILE A 72 -3.95 0.07 -25.11
C ILE A 72 -2.71 0.39 -24.28
N THR A 73 -2.89 1.06 -23.14
CA THR A 73 -1.77 1.36 -22.22
C THR A 73 -1.10 0.09 -21.72
N ALA A 74 -1.85 -0.93 -21.34
CA ALA A 74 -1.31 -2.21 -20.89
C ALA A 74 -0.52 -2.93 -21.99
N ILE A 75 -1.02 -2.92 -23.25
CA ILE A 75 -0.32 -3.51 -24.39
C ILE A 75 0.99 -2.75 -24.66
N LEU A 76 0.95 -1.42 -24.71
CA LEU A 76 2.14 -0.59 -24.94
C LEU A 76 3.21 -0.81 -23.88
N LEU A 77 2.80 -0.87 -22.60
CA LEU A 77 3.70 -1.18 -21.48
C LEU A 77 4.25 -2.59 -21.60
N GLY A 78 3.44 -3.58 -21.97
CA GLY A 78 3.89 -4.95 -22.19
C GLY A 78 4.95 -5.05 -23.30
N VAL A 79 4.73 -4.37 -24.40
CA VAL A 79 5.69 -4.27 -25.52
C VAL A 79 6.97 -3.57 -25.07
N MET A 80 6.87 -2.43 -24.38
CA MET A 80 8.02 -1.71 -23.85
C MET A 80 8.85 -2.59 -22.90
N VAL A 81 8.21 -3.28 -21.96
CA VAL A 81 8.87 -4.19 -21.02
C VAL A 81 9.57 -5.33 -21.77
N PHE A 82 8.94 -5.91 -22.80
CA PHE A 82 9.52 -6.97 -23.60
C PHE A 82 10.82 -6.56 -24.28
N PHE A 83 10.90 -5.33 -24.79
CA PHE A 83 12.11 -4.83 -25.47
C PHE A 83 13.15 -4.22 -24.54
N THR A 84 12.77 -3.76 -23.34
CA THR A 84 13.69 -3.10 -22.40
C THR A 84 14.25 -4.02 -21.34
N LEU A 85 13.52 -5.07 -20.93
CA LEU A 85 14.05 -6.06 -20.02
C LEU A 85 14.94 -7.03 -20.80
N SER A 86 16.25 -6.78 -20.70
CA SER A 86 17.25 -7.71 -21.19
C SER A 86 17.47 -8.81 -20.15
N ASP A 87 17.42 -10.07 -20.60
CA ASP A 87 17.86 -11.25 -19.82
C ASP A 87 19.40 -11.28 -19.71
N ASN A 88 20.00 -10.19 -19.24
CA ASN A 88 21.44 -10.20 -18.97
C ASN A 88 21.66 -10.69 -17.54
N PRO A 89 21.93 -11.99 -17.32
CA PRO A 89 22.12 -12.55 -15.99
C PRO A 89 23.31 -11.93 -15.26
N ASP A 90 24.28 -11.36 -15.99
CA ASP A 90 25.48 -10.77 -15.42
C ASP A 90 25.26 -9.34 -14.86
N ALA A 91 24.24 -8.63 -15.34
CA ALA A 91 23.91 -7.29 -14.87
C ALA A 91 23.16 -7.28 -13.53
N VAL A 92 22.42 -8.36 -13.21
CA VAL A 92 21.52 -8.42 -12.04
C VAL A 92 22.16 -9.15 -10.86
N ILE A 93 23.22 -9.94 -11.09
CA ILE A 93 23.78 -10.80 -10.09
C ILE A 93 25.30 -10.61 -10.00
N ARG A 94 25.75 -9.58 -9.29
CA ARG A 94 26.93 -9.77 -8.46
C ARG A 94 26.53 -10.70 -7.30
N ARG A 95 26.28 -11.98 -7.63
CA ARG A 95 26.18 -13.04 -6.62
C ARG A 95 27.50 -13.01 -5.86
N LYS A 96 27.44 -12.75 -4.55
CA LYS A 96 28.52 -13.19 -3.67
C LYS A 96 28.66 -14.72 -3.87
N PRO A 97 29.90 -15.25 -3.85
CA PRO A 97 30.15 -16.68 -4.05
C PRO A 97 29.40 -17.61 -3.09
N ASP A 98 28.90 -17.07 -1.97
CA ASP A 98 28.16 -17.81 -0.95
C ASP A 98 26.68 -18.13 -1.33
N ASP A 99 26.18 -17.62 -2.46
CA ASP A 99 24.83 -17.92 -2.98
C ASP A 99 24.84 -19.15 -3.92
N VAL A 100 25.80 -20.08 -3.76
CA VAL A 100 25.74 -21.38 -4.44
C VAL A 100 24.47 -22.06 -3.94
N VAL A 101 23.50 -22.20 -4.85
CA VAL A 101 22.32 -23.03 -4.65
C VAL A 101 22.82 -24.46 -4.45
N GLU A 102 23.08 -24.83 -3.20
CA GLU A 102 23.14 -26.25 -2.85
C GLU A 102 21.87 -26.87 -3.40
N ALA A 103 22.03 -27.90 -4.23
CA ALA A 103 20.93 -28.66 -4.79
C ALA A 103 20.04 -29.11 -3.61
N SER A 104 19.02 -28.32 -3.35
CA SER A 104 18.16 -28.52 -2.19
C SER A 104 17.41 -29.82 -2.38
N THR A 105 17.57 -30.74 -1.43
CA THR A 105 16.70 -31.91 -1.31
C THR A 105 15.24 -31.45 -1.41
N ARG A 106 14.40 -32.27 -2.05
CA ARG A 106 13.00 -31.97 -2.41
C ARG A 106 12.15 -31.36 -1.27
N PHE A 107 12.63 -31.44 -0.04
CA PHE A 107 11.98 -30.92 1.18
C PHE A 107 12.75 -29.79 1.91
N ALA A 108 13.89 -29.34 1.40
CA ALA A 108 14.67 -28.26 2.06
C ALA A 108 13.87 -26.95 2.18
N TRP A 109 12.92 -26.70 1.26
CA TRP A 109 12.04 -25.55 1.33
C TRP A 109 11.16 -25.53 2.61
N VAL A 110 10.71 -26.71 3.11
CA VAL A 110 9.91 -26.82 4.34
C VAL A 110 10.73 -26.36 5.55
N GLY A 111 12.00 -26.79 5.63
CA GLY A 111 12.93 -26.34 6.68
C GLY A 111 13.17 -24.83 6.62
N ASN A 112 13.29 -24.27 5.43
CA ASN A 112 13.44 -22.81 5.22
C ASN A 112 12.19 -22.04 5.64
N VAL A 113 10.99 -22.52 5.29
CA VAL A 113 9.72 -21.94 5.78
C VAL A 113 9.66 -21.99 7.31
N TRP A 114 9.97 -23.15 7.91
CA TRP A 114 9.95 -23.32 9.35
C TRP A 114 10.95 -22.41 10.08
N GLN A 115 12.12 -22.19 9.49
CA GLN A 115 13.12 -21.24 9.99
C GLN A 115 12.56 -19.81 10.01
N LEU A 116 11.91 -19.37 8.93
CA LEU A 116 11.31 -18.04 8.82
C LEU A 116 10.12 -17.84 9.77
N MET A 117 9.29 -18.88 9.93
CA MET A 117 8.13 -18.86 10.85
C MET A 117 8.53 -18.65 12.29
N LYS A 118 9.76 -18.99 12.69
CA LYS A 118 10.31 -18.80 14.05
C LYS A 118 10.84 -17.38 14.28
N LEU A 119 10.96 -16.54 13.25
CA LEU A 119 11.48 -15.18 13.38
C LEU A 119 10.37 -14.21 13.83
N PRO A 120 10.40 -13.70 15.07
CA PRO A 120 9.36 -12.79 15.54
C PRO A 120 9.32 -11.47 14.77
N GLU A 121 10.48 -10.99 14.27
CA GLU A 121 10.57 -9.78 13.46
C GLU A 121 9.75 -9.90 12.18
N LEU A 122 9.75 -11.07 11.55
CA LEU A 122 8.98 -11.33 10.33
C LEU A 122 7.47 -11.14 10.56
N TRP A 123 6.95 -11.62 11.70
CA TRP A 123 5.55 -11.49 12.06
C TRP A 123 5.16 -10.07 12.44
N ILE A 124 6.08 -9.32 13.08
CA ILE A 124 5.88 -7.91 13.36
C ILE A 124 5.74 -7.13 12.05
N VAL A 125 6.64 -7.38 11.09
CA VAL A 125 6.59 -6.72 9.76
C VAL A 125 5.34 -7.16 8.99
N ALA A 126 5.00 -8.44 8.98
CA ALA A 126 3.79 -8.94 8.32
C ALA A 126 2.51 -8.31 8.93
N GLY A 127 2.45 -8.21 10.26
CA GLY A 127 1.35 -7.54 10.97
C GLY A 127 1.28 -6.03 10.68
N ALA A 128 2.43 -5.34 10.65
CA ALA A 128 2.50 -3.93 10.31
C ALA A 128 2.02 -3.66 8.87
N ILE A 129 2.43 -4.52 7.91
CA ILE A 129 1.97 -4.44 6.52
C ILE A 129 0.48 -4.74 6.44
N MET A 130 -0.03 -5.77 7.12
CA MET A 130 -1.45 -6.12 7.14
C MET A 130 -2.31 -4.96 7.65
N LEU A 131 -1.94 -4.36 8.78
CA LEU A 131 -2.70 -3.26 9.39
C LEU A 131 -2.57 -1.96 8.58
N GLY A 132 -1.40 -1.71 7.97
CA GLY A 132 -1.20 -0.61 7.03
C GLY A 132 -1.98 -0.80 5.72
N GLN A 133 -2.05 -2.03 5.22
CA GLN A 133 -2.85 -2.37 4.03
C GLN A 133 -4.35 -2.19 4.29
N ALA A 134 -4.83 -2.47 5.51
CA ALA A 134 -6.21 -2.21 5.88
C ALA A 134 -6.55 -0.71 5.80
N LEU A 135 -5.68 0.18 6.33
CA LEU A 135 -5.82 1.62 6.21
C LEU A 135 -5.83 2.08 4.75
N PHE A 136 -4.94 1.52 3.93
CA PHE A 136 -4.90 1.83 2.50
C PHE A 136 -6.16 1.36 1.78
N PHE A 137 -6.60 0.11 2.02
CA PHE A 137 -7.75 -0.49 1.32
C PHE A 137 -9.05 0.29 1.55
N LEU A 138 -9.24 0.86 2.74
CA LEU A 138 -10.37 1.73 3.06
C LEU A 138 -10.54 2.89 2.06
N THR A 139 -9.44 3.38 1.49
CA THR A 139 -9.49 4.53 0.58
C THR A 139 -10.34 4.28 -0.67
N TYR A 140 -10.57 3.02 -1.05
CA TYR A 140 -11.48 2.65 -2.12
C TYR A 140 -12.96 2.88 -1.77
N SER A 141 -13.31 2.85 -0.49
CA SER A 141 -14.68 3.09 0.00
C SER A 141 -15.02 4.58 0.20
N ILE A 142 -14.03 5.49 0.12
CA ILE A 142 -14.25 6.93 0.38
C ILE A 142 -15.29 7.51 -0.59
N SER A 143 -15.22 7.21 -1.89
CA SER A 143 -16.20 7.74 -2.86
C SER A 143 -17.63 7.34 -2.53
N ALA A 144 -17.83 6.07 -2.16
CA ALA A 144 -19.14 5.56 -1.77
C ALA A 144 -19.63 6.18 -0.44
N PHE A 145 -18.72 6.36 0.53
CA PHE A 145 -19.01 7.06 1.78
C PHE A 145 -19.47 8.51 1.53
N LEU A 146 -18.78 9.26 0.67
CA LEU A 146 -19.15 10.64 0.33
C LEU A 146 -20.54 10.72 -0.32
N GLN A 147 -20.87 9.77 -1.18
CA GLN A 147 -22.17 9.71 -1.82
C GLN A 147 -23.29 9.37 -0.82
N VAL A 148 -23.10 8.34 0.00
CA VAL A 148 -24.13 7.84 0.91
C VAL A 148 -24.29 8.73 2.15
N ASN A 149 -23.18 9.15 2.76
CA ASN A 149 -23.21 9.86 4.04
C ASN A 149 -23.26 11.38 3.88
N LEU A 150 -22.77 11.93 2.78
CA LEU A 150 -22.75 13.36 2.50
C LEU A 150 -23.72 13.78 1.37
N GLY A 151 -24.42 12.82 0.75
CA GLY A 151 -25.34 13.09 -0.35
C GLY A 151 -24.68 13.67 -1.60
N MET A 152 -23.38 13.43 -1.79
CA MET A 152 -22.64 13.98 -2.92
C MET A 152 -23.03 13.26 -4.22
N THR A 153 -22.99 14.00 -5.34
CA THR A 153 -23.12 13.38 -6.67
C THR A 153 -21.93 12.47 -6.97
N ALA A 154 -22.12 11.44 -7.79
CA ALA A 154 -21.05 10.53 -8.20
C ALA A 154 -19.87 11.28 -8.85
N LEU A 155 -20.13 12.31 -9.64
CA LEU A 155 -19.09 13.13 -10.27
C LEU A 155 -18.29 13.92 -9.22
N ALA A 156 -18.92 14.54 -8.23
CA ALA A 156 -18.24 15.29 -7.18
C ALA A 156 -17.40 14.34 -6.29
N ALA A 157 -17.95 13.22 -5.87
CA ALA A 157 -17.24 12.22 -5.08
C ALA A 157 -16.07 11.60 -5.87
N GLY A 158 -16.24 11.37 -7.17
CA GLY A 158 -15.20 10.91 -8.08
C GLY A 158 -14.07 11.92 -8.22
N SER A 159 -14.37 13.21 -8.37
CA SER A 159 -13.37 14.28 -8.47
C SER A 159 -12.55 14.42 -7.20
N ILE A 160 -13.17 14.32 -6.01
CA ILE A 160 -12.46 14.32 -4.72
C ILE A 160 -11.54 13.09 -4.62
N THR A 161 -12.03 11.92 -5.05
CA THR A 161 -11.25 10.68 -5.03
C THR A 161 -10.07 10.75 -6.00
N LEU A 162 -10.24 11.36 -7.17
CA LEU A 162 -9.14 11.64 -8.09
C LEU A 162 -8.10 12.59 -7.47
N SER A 163 -8.55 13.68 -6.85
CA SER A 163 -7.66 14.61 -6.15
C SER A 163 -6.85 13.91 -5.07
N LYS A 164 -7.49 13.02 -4.30
CA LYS A 164 -6.82 12.16 -3.33
C LYS A 164 -5.75 11.26 -3.99
N LEU A 165 -6.00 10.74 -5.20
CA LEU A 165 -5.06 9.85 -5.89
C LEU A 165 -3.73 10.55 -6.22
N TRP A 166 -3.76 11.88 -6.48
CA TRP A 166 -2.56 12.69 -6.67
C TRP A 166 -1.69 12.83 -5.41
N MET A 167 -2.24 12.50 -4.23
CA MET A 167 -1.44 12.43 -3.01
C MET A 167 -0.47 11.24 -3.01
N ARG A 168 -0.69 10.23 -3.86
CA ARG A 168 0.17 9.03 -3.91
C ARG A 168 1.58 9.32 -4.43
N PRO A 169 1.80 9.97 -5.59
CA PRO A 169 3.13 10.38 -5.98
C PRO A 169 3.76 11.35 -4.98
N LEU A 170 2.99 12.30 -4.43
CA LEU A 170 3.51 13.23 -3.42
C LEU A 170 4.02 12.47 -2.17
N ALA A 171 3.25 11.55 -1.63
CA ALA A 171 3.66 10.73 -0.50
C ALA A 171 4.87 9.86 -0.84
N GLY A 172 4.87 9.21 -2.01
CA GLY A 172 5.95 8.34 -2.45
C GLY A 172 7.29 9.05 -2.62
N PHE A 173 7.27 10.29 -3.12
CA PHE A 173 8.51 11.07 -3.28
C PHE A 173 8.98 11.78 -2.00
N THR A 174 8.18 11.84 -0.95
CA THR A 174 8.53 12.56 0.29
C THR A 174 8.83 11.63 1.46
N ILE A 175 7.98 10.61 1.67
CA ILE A 175 8.01 9.85 2.92
C ILE A 175 9.24 8.94 3.06
N GLY A 176 9.79 8.46 1.95
CA GLY A 176 10.98 7.63 1.97
C GLY A 176 12.18 8.35 2.54
N PHE A 177 12.37 9.62 2.18
CA PHE A 177 13.44 10.45 2.73
C PHE A 177 13.25 10.67 4.23
N ILE A 178 12.03 10.98 4.66
CA ILE A 178 11.71 11.16 6.08
C ILE A 178 11.97 9.87 6.86
N GLY A 179 11.57 8.71 6.32
CA GLY A 179 11.79 7.40 6.92
C GLY A 179 13.27 7.05 7.07
N ASP A 180 14.10 7.36 6.07
CA ASP A 180 15.54 7.09 6.11
C ASP A 180 16.30 8.08 6.99
N TRP A 181 15.84 9.34 7.14
CA TRP A 181 16.48 10.33 8.00
C TRP A 181 16.22 10.09 9.50
N TYR A 182 15.06 9.58 9.86
CA TYR A 182 14.70 9.36 11.28
C TYR A 182 14.76 7.86 11.64
N SER A 183 13.62 7.19 11.53
CA SER A 183 13.49 5.75 11.69
C SER A 183 12.22 5.29 10.99
N ARG A 184 12.33 4.30 10.12
CA ARG A 184 11.23 3.82 9.27
C ARG A 184 10.05 3.33 10.09
N GLU A 185 10.34 2.53 11.13
CA GLU A 185 9.33 2.00 12.04
C GLU A 185 8.68 3.07 12.91
N GLY A 186 9.44 4.08 13.36
CA GLY A 186 8.92 5.20 14.14
C GLY A 186 8.03 6.13 13.29
N VAL A 187 8.49 6.48 12.09
CA VAL A 187 7.71 7.28 11.13
C VAL A 187 6.43 6.54 10.75
N LEU A 188 6.52 5.24 10.45
CA LEU A 188 5.34 4.43 10.11
C LEU A 188 4.31 4.39 11.25
N ALA A 189 4.78 4.28 12.51
CA ALA A 189 3.90 4.32 13.67
C ALA A 189 3.10 5.64 13.73
N TRP A 190 3.77 6.79 13.56
CA TRP A 190 3.12 8.09 13.55
C TRP A 190 2.16 8.26 12.39
N LEU A 191 2.52 7.79 11.19
CA LEU A 191 1.62 7.82 10.03
C LEU A 191 0.34 7.04 10.28
N MET A 192 0.44 5.84 10.89
CA MET A 192 -0.72 5.02 11.21
C MET A 192 -1.60 5.66 12.28
N PHE A 193 -1.03 6.25 13.32
CA PHE A 193 -1.80 7.01 14.32
C PHE A 193 -2.52 8.20 13.70
N LEU A 194 -1.82 9.02 12.91
CA LEU A 194 -2.41 10.20 12.26
C LEU A 194 -3.50 9.80 11.27
N ALA A 195 -3.30 8.73 10.48
CA ALA A 195 -4.31 8.22 9.56
C ALA A 195 -5.56 7.76 10.31
N SER A 196 -5.39 7.04 11.43
CA SER A 196 -6.49 6.58 12.27
C SER A 196 -7.28 7.74 12.90
N PHE A 197 -6.60 8.75 13.43
CA PHE A 197 -7.25 9.97 13.92
C PHE A 197 -7.99 10.71 12.81
N SER A 198 -7.39 10.83 11.63
CA SER A 198 -8.02 11.48 10.47
C SER A 198 -9.27 10.73 10.00
N LEU A 199 -9.26 9.38 10.04
CA LEU A 199 -10.44 8.56 9.74
C LEU A 199 -11.56 8.77 10.77
N LEU A 200 -11.23 8.78 12.07
CA LEU A 200 -12.21 9.08 13.11
C LEU A 200 -12.78 10.50 12.95
N ALA A 201 -11.94 11.49 12.63
CA ALA A 201 -12.40 12.83 12.35
C ALA A 201 -13.40 12.87 11.18
N LEU A 202 -13.14 12.11 10.11
CA LEU A 202 -14.04 12.01 8.95
C LEU A 202 -15.42 11.41 9.32
N VAL A 203 -15.44 10.43 10.23
CA VAL A 203 -16.68 9.77 10.70
C VAL A 203 -17.49 10.68 11.62
N PHE A 204 -16.83 11.47 12.47
CA PHE A 204 -17.48 12.26 13.52
C PHE A 204 -17.76 13.71 13.13
N ILE A 205 -17.29 14.18 11.95
CA ILE A 205 -17.66 15.49 11.44
C ILE A 205 -19.19 15.54 11.23
N PRO A 206 -19.90 16.53 11.80
CA PRO A 206 -21.31 16.73 11.54
C PRO A 206 -21.55 16.96 10.04
N LEU A 207 -22.40 16.14 9.42
CA LEU A 207 -22.56 16.05 7.95
C LEU A 207 -23.30 17.24 7.32
N GLY A 208 -23.69 18.24 8.09
CA GLY A 208 -24.47 19.39 7.63
C GLY A 208 -23.58 20.58 7.22
N GLY A 209 -23.14 20.62 5.96
CA GLY A 209 -22.67 21.90 5.38
C GLY A 209 -21.17 22.18 5.42
N HIS A 210 -20.32 21.28 5.95
CA HIS A 210 -18.87 21.52 6.07
C HIS A 210 -18.04 20.84 4.97
N LEU A 211 -18.51 20.85 3.73
CA LEU A 211 -17.80 20.27 2.59
C LEU A 211 -16.37 20.79 2.43
N TYR A 212 -16.11 22.05 2.79
CA TYR A 212 -14.77 22.64 2.75
C TYR A 212 -13.78 22.02 3.75
N LEU A 213 -14.25 21.30 4.79
CA LEU A 213 -13.39 20.53 5.70
C LEU A 213 -13.17 19.10 5.20
N VAL A 214 -14.12 18.54 4.47
CA VAL A 214 -14.06 17.15 4.00
C VAL A 214 -12.96 16.96 2.96
N LEU A 215 -12.84 17.89 2.01
CA LEU A 215 -11.83 17.78 0.95
C LEU A 215 -10.39 17.76 1.51
N PRO A 216 -9.94 18.75 2.32
CA PRO A 216 -8.61 18.71 2.91
C PRO A 216 -8.38 17.45 3.74
N LEU A 217 -9.39 17.02 4.52
CA LEU A 217 -9.28 15.81 5.34
C LEU A 217 -9.11 14.54 4.49
N VAL A 218 -9.85 14.42 3.39
CA VAL A 218 -9.69 13.29 2.44
C VAL A 218 -8.32 13.33 1.78
N LEU A 219 -7.79 14.51 1.45
CA LEU A 219 -6.43 14.64 0.91
C LEU A 219 -5.37 14.22 1.93
N VAL A 220 -5.53 14.63 3.21
CA VAL A 220 -4.65 14.20 4.31
C VAL A 220 -4.71 12.69 4.50
N ILE A 221 -5.90 12.10 4.57
CA ILE A 221 -6.07 10.63 4.64
C ILE A 221 -5.39 9.96 3.46
N GLY A 222 -5.56 10.48 2.24
CA GLY A 222 -4.90 9.99 1.04
C GLY A 222 -3.39 10.03 1.17
N TYR A 223 -2.82 11.16 1.54
CA TYR A 223 -1.37 11.30 1.74
C TYR A 223 -0.85 10.29 2.78
N LEU A 224 -1.47 10.24 3.95
CA LEU A 224 -1.03 9.37 5.06
C LEU A 224 -1.10 7.89 4.68
N THR A 225 -2.18 7.45 4.06
CA THR A 225 -2.35 6.04 3.67
C THR A 225 -1.41 5.62 2.54
N TYR A 226 -1.15 6.50 1.57
CA TYR A 226 -0.13 6.25 0.54
C TYR A 226 1.29 6.31 1.09
N ALA A 227 1.58 7.19 2.05
CA ALA A 227 2.85 7.23 2.76
C ALA A 227 3.11 5.93 3.54
N ILE A 228 2.10 5.40 4.24
CA ILE A 228 2.17 4.09 4.89
C ILE A 228 2.53 3.01 3.87
N LYS A 229 1.84 2.98 2.73
CA LYS A 229 2.05 1.98 1.67
C LYS A 229 3.44 2.08 1.04
N GLY A 230 3.96 3.27 0.85
CA GLY A 230 5.31 3.50 0.32
C GLY A 230 6.41 3.06 1.28
N LEU A 231 6.17 3.17 2.60
CA LEU A 231 7.22 2.94 3.60
C LEU A 231 7.23 1.54 4.21
N TYR A 232 6.09 0.85 4.35
CA TYR A 232 6.00 -0.37 5.16
C TYR A 232 6.89 -1.52 4.66
N TRP A 233 7.14 -1.64 3.34
CA TRP A 233 8.02 -2.68 2.80
C TRP A 233 9.49 -2.49 3.21
N SER A 234 9.91 -1.27 3.48
CA SER A 234 11.28 -0.99 3.95
C SER A 234 11.57 -1.60 5.33
N LEU A 235 10.55 -1.93 6.11
CA LEU A 235 10.70 -2.63 7.40
C LEU A 235 11.30 -4.02 7.25
N LEU A 236 11.16 -4.66 6.09
CA LEU A 236 11.74 -5.98 5.85
C LEU A 236 13.27 -6.00 5.93
N ASP A 237 13.90 -4.84 5.74
CA ASP A 237 15.35 -4.69 5.89
C ASP A 237 15.81 -4.79 7.36
N LEU A 238 14.91 -4.50 8.30
CA LEU A 238 15.19 -4.61 9.74
C LEU A 238 15.09 -6.05 10.27
N CYS A 239 14.67 -7.00 9.43
CA CYS A 239 14.65 -8.41 9.79
C CYS A 239 16.01 -9.04 9.49
N PRO A 240 16.58 -9.85 10.41
CA PRO A 240 17.85 -10.57 10.19
C PRO A 240 17.65 -11.75 9.22
N LEU A 241 17.43 -11.45 7.94
CA LEU A 241 17.09 -12.41 6.91
C LEU A 241 18.34 -12.79 6.08
N PRO A 242 18.68 -14.07 5.94
CA PRO A 242 19.65 -14.51 4.96
C PRO A 242 19.19 -14.14 3.54
N ALA A 243 20.11 -13.65 2.70
CA ALA A 243 19.79 -13.20 1.33
C ALA A 243 19.06 -14.28 0.52
N ARG A 244 19.43 -15.56 0.69
CA ARG A 244 18.78 -16.72 0.05
C ARG A 244 17.30 -16.86 0.39
N LEU A 245 16.86 -16.45 1.59
CA LEU A 245 15.49 -16.60 2.08
C LEU A 245 14.63 -15.35 1.85
N THR A 246 15.19 -14.25 1.36
CA THR A 246 14.48 -12.98 1.16
C THR A 246 13.23 -13.13 0.31
N GLY A 247 13.30 -13.88 -0.81
CA GLY A 247 12.13 -14.10 -1.68
C GLY A 247 11.01 -14.87 -0.98
N LEU A 248 11.37 -15.91 -0.21
CA LEU A 248 10.41 -16.70 0.57
C LEU A 248 9.79 -15.86 1.70
N ALA A 249 10.60 -15.04 2.38
CA ALA A 249 10.12 -14.11 3.41
C ALA A 249 9.13 -13.08 2.82
N ILE A 250 9.42 -12.49 1.66
CA ILE A 250 8.50 -11.60 0.94
C ILE A 250 7.19 -12.33 0.61
N GLY A 251 7.26 -13.59 0.18
CA GLY A 251 6.06 -14.40 -0.10
C GLY A 251 5.17 -14.59 1.14
N ILE A 252 5.76 -14.97 2.29
CA ILE A 252 5.03 -15.14 3.56
C ILE A 252 4.43 -13.81 4.02
N VAL A 253 5.23 -12.75 4.03
CA VAL A 253 4.80 -11.41 4.44
C VAL A 253 3.72 -10.87 3.52
N SER A 254 3.81 -11.11 2.20
CA SER A 254 2.77 -10.72 1.24
C SER A 254 1.47 -11.46 1.48
N PHE A 255 1.53 -12.77 1.75
CA PHE A 255 0.34 -13.57 2.02
C PHE A 255 -0.44 -13.02 3.21
N VAL A 256 0.23 -12.76 4.33
CA VAL A 256 -0.40 -12.19 5.52
C VAL A 256 -0.75 -10.72 5.32
N GLY A 257 0.17 -9.94 4.76
CA GLY A 257 0.03 -8.50 4.61
C GLY A 257 -1.11 -8.06 3.70
N TYR A 258 -1.45 -8.86 2.67
CA TYR A 258 -2.55 -8.56 1.76
C TYR A 258 -3.86 -9.29 2.09
N MET A 259 -3.96 -9.97 3.23
CA MET A 259 -5.25 -10.52 3.70
C MET A 259 -6.38 -9.48 3.77
N PRO A 260 -6.15 -8.22 4.14
CA PRO A 260 -7.20 -7.19 4.12
C PRO A 260 -7.87 -7.01 2.77
N ASP A 261 -7.18 -7.21 1.64
CA ASP A 261 -7.76 -7.07 0.30
C ASP A 261 -8.89 -8.08 0.03
N THR A 262 -8.89 -9.20 0.75
CA THR A 262 -9.96 -10.21 0.71
C THR A 262 -10.95 -10.06 1.86
N LEU A 263 -10.45 -9.83 3.08
CA LEU A 263 -11.30 -9.82 4.28
C LEU A 263 -12.18 -8.58 4.37
N LEU A 264 -11.65 -7.41 3.97
CA LEU A 264 -12.39 -6.15 4.09
C LEU A 264 -13.60 -6.04 3.17
N PRO A 265 -13.57 -6.47 1.88
CA PRO A 265 -14.77 -6.54 1.07
C PRO A 265 -15.84 -7.47 1.63
N LEU A 266 -15.43 -8.61 2.21
CA LEU A 266 -16.35 -9.54 2.88
C LEU A 266 -16.99 -8.90 4.10
N TYR A 267 -16.19 -8.19 4.90
CA TYR A 267 -16.66 -7.48 6.09
C TYR A 267 -17.61 -6.32 5.72
N ASP A 268 -17.26 -5.48 4.72
CA ASP A 268 -18.14 -4.41 4.22
C ASP A 268 -19.44 -4.97 3.64
N GLY A 269 -19.35 -6.10 2.88
CA GLY A 269 -20.50 -6.80 2.35
C GLY A 269 -21.43 -7.36 3.44
N TRP A 270 -20.86 -7.89 4.52
CA TRP A 270 -21.64 -8.37 5.67
C TRP A 270 -22.32 -7.21 6.40
N LEU A 271 -21.61 -6.14 6.70
CA LEU A 271 -22.15 -4.94 7.34
C LEU A 271 -23.32 -4.34 6.54
N SER A 272 -23.15 -4.22 5.23
CA SER A 272 -24.17 -3.64 4.35
C SER A 272 -25.44 -4.47 4.21
N ARG A 273 -25.40 -5.77 4.55
CA ARG A 273 -26.58 -6.64 4.58
C ARG A 273 -27.31 -6.61 5.93
N THR A 274 -26.60 -6.26 7.01
CA THR A 274 -27.14 -6.34 8.38
C THR A 274 -27.66 -5.01 8.91
N MET A 275 -27.25 -3.88 8.29
CA MET A 275 -27.62 -2.55 8.77
C MET A 275 -27.71 -1.52 7.64
N PRO A 276 -28.33 -0.33 7.88
CA PRO A 276 -28.38 0.76 6.91
C PRO A 276 -26.98 1.18 6.43
N ARG A 277 -26.85 1.47 5.13
CA ARG A 277 -25.54 1.71 4.50
C ARG A 277 -24.73 2.83 5.16
N ALA A 278 -25.37 3.89 5.61
CA ALA A 278 -24.71 5.00 6.29
C ALA A 278 -24.07 4.58 7.63
N GLU A 279 -24.76 3.72 8.40
CA GLU A 279 -24.27 3.16 9.65
C GLU A 279 -23.16 2.12 9.42
N SER A 280 -23.36 1.27 8.41
CA SER A 280 -22.35 0.31 7.94
C SER A 280 -21.01 0.98 7.65
N PHE A 281 -21.01 2.12 6.95
CA PHE A 281 -19.78 2.87 6.70
C PHE A 281 -19.13 3.41 7.98
N ARG A 282 -19.92 3.91 8.93
CA ARG A 282 -19.38 4.40 10.21
C ARG A 282 -18.64 3.28 10.96
N ILE A 283 -19.27 2.11 11.09
CA ILE A 283 -18.68 0.97 11.78
C ILE A 283 -17.44 0.49 11.04
N TYR A 284 -17.52 0.39 9.71
CA TYR A 284 -16.39 -0.02 8.86
C TYR A 284 -15.18 0.90 9.05
N PHE A 285 -15.37 2.22 8.99
CA PHE A 285 -14.29 3.21 9.14
C PHE A 285 -13.70 3.21 10.56
N VAL A 286 -14.54 3.12 11.60
CA VAL A 286 -14.08 3.00 12.98
C VAL A 286 -13.27 1.72 13.19
N SER A 287 -13.75 0.59 12.68
CA SER A 287 -13.03 -0.69 12.79
C SER A 287 -11.63 -0.61 12.17
N ILE A 288 -11.51 0.02 11.00
CA ILE A 288 -10.22 0.18 10.33
C ILE A 288 -9.32 1.21 11.04
N ALA A 289 -9.89 2.26 11.61
CA ALA A 289 -9.14 3.18 12.45
C ALA A 289 -8.55 2.46 13.68
N LEU A 290 -9.29 1.55 14.31
CA LEU A 290 -8.78 0.70 15.40
C LEU A 290 -7.65 -0.23 14.92
N CYS A 291 -7.77 -0.82 13.73
CA CYS A 291 -6.67 -1.56 13.10
C CYS A 291 -5.42 -0.68 12.91
N GLY A 292 -5.62 0.57 12.48
CA GLY A 292 -4.52 1.52 12.32
C GLY A 292 -3.85 1.89 13.64
N PHE A 293 -4.60 2.08 14.74
CA PHE A 293 -4.01 2.25 16.07
C PHE A 293 -3.21 1.03 16.52
N ALA A 294 -3.74 -0.17 16.30
CA ALA A 294 -3.01 -1.42 16.60
C ALA A 294 -1.72 -1.52 15.78
N GLY A 295 -1.76 -1.15 14.49
CA GLY A 295 -0.58 -1.10 13.61
C GLY A 295 0.45 -0.08 14.07
N GLY A 296 0.02 1.13 14.45
CA GLY A 296 0.88 2.16 15.02
C GLY A 296 1.55 1.70 16.32
N ALA A 297 0.79 1.05 17.21
CA ALA A 297 1.34 0.50 18.44
C ALA A 297 2.36 -0.62 18.18
N LEU A 298 2.09 -1.50 17.19
CA LEU A 298 3.01 -2.57 16.78
C LEU A 298 4.32 -2.00 16.21
N CYS A 299 4.24 -1.01 15.32
CA CYS A 299 5.41 -0.33 14.77
C CYS A 299 6.20 0.42 15.85
N TRP A 300 5.52 1.06 16.80
CA TRP A 300 6.15 1.73 17.94
C TRP A 300 6.86 0.76 18.88
N TYR A 301 6.25 -0.40 19.14
CA TYR A 301 6.89 -1.49 19.89
C TYR A 301 8.17 -1.95 19.18
N PHE A 302 8.11 -2.16 17.86
CA PHE A 302 9.26 -2.56 17.06
C PHE A 302 10.39 -1.53 17.10
N HIS A 303 10.04 -0.24 16.96
CA HIS A 303 10.99 0.87 17.11
C HIS A 303 11.71 0.86 18.47
N ARG A 304 10.94 0.74 19.56
CA ARG A 304 11.54 0.70 20.92
C ARG A 304 12.45 -0.50 21.10
N ARG A 305 12.05 -1.66 20.59
CA ARG A 305 12.86 -2.88 20.64
C ARG A 305 14.19 -2.71 19.92
N ASN A 306 14.17 -2.20 18.69
CA ASN A 306 15.36 -1.97 17.88
C ASN A 306 16.30 -0.95 18.52
N ARG A 307 15.79 0.14 19.09
CA ARG A 307 16.60 1.12 19.81
C ARG A 307 17.27 0.54 21.06
N ARG A 308 16.58 -0.31 21.80
CA ARG A 308 17.17 -0.98 22.98
C ARG A 308 18.28 -1.95 22.58
N ALA A 309 18.07 -2.71 21.50
CA ALA A 309 19.10 -3.61 20.96
C ALA A 309 20.34 -2.84 20.50
N ALA A 310 20.17 -1.72 19.79
CA ALA A 310 21.26 -0.86 19.36
C ALA A 310 22.02 -0.23 20.56
N ALA A 311 21.33 0.23 21.59
CA ALA A 311 21.93 0.78 22.80
C ALA A 311 22.73 -0.27 23.58
N ALA A 312 22.23 -1.51 23.66
CA ALA A 312 22.95 -2.61 24.31
C ALA A 312 24.24 -2.99 23.57
N ALA A 313 24.20 -2.99 22.22
CA ALA A 313 25.37 -3.25 21.39
C ALA A 313 26.42 -2.13 21.43
N ALA A 314 26.04 -0.89 21.69
CA ALA A 314 26.96 0.26 21.81
C ALA A 314 27.60 0.36 23.20
N GLY A 315 27.06 -0.31 24.22
CA GLY A 315 27.58 -0.33 25.60
C GLY A 315 28.44 -1.54 25.94
N SER A 316 28.56 -2.52 25.02
CA SER A 316 29.46 -3.68 25.10
C SER A 316 30.76 -3.45 24.35
#